data_4ab220f132906fa98204c60dd0c1c1cd
#
_entry.id   4ab220f132906fa98204c60dd0c1c1cd
#
_cell.length_a   1.000
_cell.length_b   1.000
_cell.length_c   1.000
_cell.angle_alpha   90.00
_cell.angle_beta   90.00
_cell.angle_gamma   90.00
#
_symmetry.space_group_name_H-M   'P 1'
#
loop_
_entity.id
_entity.type
_entity.pdbx_description
1 polymer ?
#
loop_
_entity_poly.entity_id
_entity_poly.type
_entity_poly.pdbx_seq_one_letter_code
_entity_poly.pdbx_strand_id
1 'polypeptide(L)'
;MPKGNPTAAQLWEGDVSFFSLDTDVIQAAGYKFNEGALKLLPLQLPDTMSLIISKVVAQEIVSHRLDRVTKAVEQFKSSSTDLKRLAQIEMSTIDEKFEDLKIETSASNYFYQQVSDYAKNCQGSILPIDGELLTERLFRLYFESLPPFAYRKAKKAEFPDATSLLILEDFAKDNSTMGVVASADEGWSKFADNSDHLYCVRSIEELATLFVATDAYSKEIEKRILEAVQKDSSPLRDELHDALVYHVKYSDWSATDVTSGSATRVEAEVYESKLTSYEIDTAEVWAGEDKKSWVIGLNVTAQVELHLDVEFFAWDSIDREEISLGSDVLPVESNIEVEVFFKCSGVEEGSRPEDWEIEIELATGSYECDPVNVEPDFYD
;
A
#
# COMPACT_ATOMS: atom_id res chain seq x y z
N MET A 1 25.10 5.33 -18.06
CA MET A 1 23.84 5.12 -18.82
C MET A 1 22.73 5.75 -17.99
N PRO A 2 21.62 6.21 -18.59
CA PRO A 2 20.49 6.68 -17.81
C PRO A 2 20.04 5.60 -16.82
N LYS A 3 19.74 5.99 -15.58
CA LYS A 3 19.34 5.07 -14.51
C LYS A 3 17.99 4.38 -14.81
N GLY A 4 17.20 4.97 -15.73
CA GLY A 4 15.85 4.52 -16.06
C GLY A 4 14.80 4.94 -15.02
N ASN A 5 13.60 4.38 -15.12
CA ASN A 5 12.52 4.60 -14.17
C ASN A 5 12.58 3.56 -13.04
N PRO A 6 12.07 3.89 -11.85
CA PRO A 6 11.89 2.89 -10.82
C PRO A 6 10.86 1.83 -11.25
N THR A 7 10.96 0.64 -10.68
CA THR A 7 10.00 -0.44 -10.94
C THR A 7 8.73 -0.25 -10.10
N ALA A 8 7.62 -0.83 -10.54
CA ALA A 8 6.37 -0.85 -9.77
C ALA A 8 6.56 -1.53 -8.40
N ALA A 9 7.37 -2.59 -8.33
CA ALA A 9 7.73 -3.25 -7.09
C ALA A 9 8.41 -2.30 -6.10
N GLN A 10 9.41 -1.51 -6.54
CA GLN A 10 10.10 -0.55 -5.68
C GLN A 10 9.17 0.53 -5.09
N LEU A 11 8.16 0.97 -5.86
CA LEU A 11 7.15 1.90 -5.35
C LEU A 11 6.21 1.20 -4.37
N TRP A 12 5.77 -0.01 -4.69
CA TRP A 12 4.88 -0.81 -3.86
C TRP A 12 5.49 -1.15 -2.50
N GLU A 13 6.74 -1.57 -2.49
CA GLU A 13 7.48 -1.98 -1.30
C GLU A 13 8.00 -0.79 -0.46
N GLY A 14 7.90 0.45 -0.99
CA GLY A 14 8.36 1.65 -0.31
C GLY A 14 9.87 1.91 -0.40
N ASP A 15 10.61 1.17 -1.22
CA ASP A 15 12.02 1.48 -1.52
C ASP A 15 12.14 2.86 -2.17
N VAL A 16 11.13 3.24 -2.96
CA VAL A 16 10.89 4.59 -3.47
C VAL A 16 9.66 5.14 -2.78
N SER A 17 9.83 6.05 -1.83
CA SER A 17 8.75 6.48 -0.93
C SER A 17 8.30 7.93 -1.10
N PHE A 18 8.93 8.69 -1.99
CA PHE A 18 8.50 10.05 -2.25
C PHE A 18 8.67 10.45 -3.71
N PHE A 19 7.92 11.46 -4.09
CA PHE A 19 8.13 12.16 -5.36
C PHE A 19 8.24 13.66 -5.14
N SER A 20 8.83 14.36 -6.11
CA SER A 20 8.91 15.81 -6.13
C SER A 20 8.55 16.35 -7.51
N LEU A 21 7.98 17.53 -7.55
CA LEU A 21 7.60 18.22 -8.78
C LEU A 21 8.47 19.48 -8.91
N ASP A 22 9.09 19.63 -10.07
CA ASP A 22 9.80 20.86 -10.44
C ASP A 22 8.82 21.97 -10.81
N THR A 23 9.29 23.22 -10.75
CA THR A 23 8.53 24.43 -11.09
C THR A 23 8.01 24.38 -12.52
N ASP A 24 8.79 23.87 -13.48
CA ASP A 24 8.43 23.80 -14.90
C ASP A 24 7.23 22.88 -15.15
N VAL A 25 7.17 21.73 -14.47
CA VAL A 25 6.08 20.77 -14.55
C VAL A 25 4.78 21.35 -13.98
N ILE A 26 4.86 22.05 -12.83
CA ILE A 26 3.72 22.73 -12.22
C ILE A 26 3.26 23.92 -13.07
N GLN A 27 4.21 24.64 -13.69
CA GLN A 27 3.92 25.72 -14.62
C GLN A 27 3.22 25.23 -15.89
N ALA A 28 3.68 24.12 -16.46
CA ALA A 28 3.04 23.47 -17.62
C ALA A 28 1.59 23.09 -17.32
N ALA A 29 1.29 22.65 -16.08
CA ALA A 29 -0.07 22.41 -15.60
C ALA A 29 -0.84 23.69 -15.22
N GLY A 30 -0.29 24.89 -15.50
CA GLY A 30 -0.93 26.19 -15.28
C GLY A 30 -1.13 26.58 -13.83
N TYR A 31 -0.39 25.96 -12.89
CA TYR A 31 -0.53 26.13 -11.43
C TYR A 31 -1.93 25.77 -10.90
N LYS A 32 -2.65 24.87 -11.60
CA LYS A 32 -4.04 24.51 -11.30
C LYS A 32 -4.10 23.27 -10.41
N PHE A 33 -3.81 23.43 -9.12
CA PHE A 33 -3.81 22.34 -8.15
C PHE A 33 -5.16 21.62 -7.97
N ASN A 34 -6.27 22.32 -8.31
CA ASN A 34 -7.64 21.80 -8.18
C ASN A 34 -8.26 21.38 -9.52
N GLU A 35 -7.48 21.34 -10.59
CA GLU A 35 -7.94 20.99 -11.95
C GLU A 35 -6.88 20.16 -12.67
N GLY A 36 -7.29 19.43 -13.71
CA GLY A 36 -6.38 18.70 -14.61
C GLY A 36 -5.52 17.64 -13.90
N ALA A 37 -4.30 17.44 -14.40
CA ALA A 37 -3.39 16.38 -13.94
C ALA A 37 -3.01 16.54 -12.46
N LEU A 38 -2.76 17.76 -11.98
CA LEU A 38 -2.42 18.00 -10.58
C LEU A 38 -3.56 17.62 -9.61
N LYS A 39 -4.83 17.79 -10.00
CA LYS A 39 -5.98 17.36 -9.19
C LYS A 39 -6.09 15.84 -9.11
N LEU A 40 -5.73 15.14 -10.19
CA LEU A 40 -5.88 13.69 -10.28
C LEU A 40 -4.71 12.94 -9.62
N LEU A 41 -3.55 13.56 -9.53
CA LEU A 41 -2.34 12.92 -9.01
C LEU A 41 -2.51 12.38 -7.58
N PRO A 42 -3.09 13.13 -6.60
CA PRO A 42 -3.32 12.60 -5.25
C PRO A 42 -4.27 11.39 -5.19
N LEU A 43 -5.16 11.24 -6.18
CA LEU A 43 -6.11 10.12 -6.25
C LEU A 43 -5.49 8.81 -6.76
N GLN A 44 -4.32 8.90 -7.38
CA GLN A 44 -3.58 7.78 -7.94
C GLN A 44 -2.33 7.45 -7.11
N LEU A 45 -2.12 8.19 -6.02
CA LEU A 45 -0.92 8.09 -5.20
C LEU A 45 -0.89 6.74 -4.45
N PRO A 46 0.17 5.92 -4.64
CA PRO A 46 0.37 4.75 -3.80
C PRO A 46 0.50 5.13 -2.31
N ASP A 47 0.01 4.29 -1.42
CA ASP A 47 0.05 4.53 0.03
C ASP A 47 1.46 4.72 0.59
N THR A 48 2.45 4.16 -0.10
CA THR A 48 3.88 4.25 0.24
C THR A 48 4.52 5.57 -0.18
N MET A 49 3.83 6.40 -0.98
CA MET A 49 4.40 7.58 -1.62
C MET A 49 3.90 8.88 -0.99
N SER A 50 4.77 9.88 -0.89
CA SER A 50 4.43 11.23 -0.43
C SER A 50 5.07 12.31 -1.32
N LEU A 51 4.43 13.49 -1.42
CA LEU A 51 4.99 14.63 -2.17
C LEU A 51 5.94 15.44 -1.30
N ILE A 52 7.20 15.46 -1.65
CA ILE A 52 8.23 16.26 -0.99
C ILE A 52 8.67 17.39 -1.90
N ILE A 53 8.39 18.63 -1.54
CA ILE A 53 8.78 19.82 -2.29
C ILE A 53 9.86 20.57 -1.53
N SER A 54 10.94 20.98 -2.22
CA SER A 54 11.90 21.89 -1.59
C SER A 54 11.29 23.30 -1.41
N LYS A 55 11.68 24.00 -0.36
CA LYS A 55 11.27 25.41 -0.15
C LYS A 55 11.71 26.30 -1.33
N VAL A 56 12.76 25.92 -2.04
CA VAL A 56 13.24 26.65 -3.22
C VAL A 56 12.19 26.59 -4.31
N VAL A 57 11.76 25.39 -4.72
CA VAL A 57 10.67 25.20 -5.72
C VAL A 57 9.38 25.88 -5.28
N ALA A 58 9.00 25.75 -4.00
CA ALA A 58 7.81 26.42 -3.49
C ALA A 58 7.88 27.95 -3.63
N GLN A 59 9.05 28.54 -3.38
CA GLN A 59 9.26 29.98 -3.56
C GLN A 59 9.31 30.41 -5.02
N GLU A 60 9.87 29.60 -5.91
CA GLU A 60 9.86 29.86 -7.37
C GLU A 60 8.44 29.85 -7.91
N ILE A 61 7.62 28.88 -7.55
CA ILE A 61 6.20 28.83 -7.92
C ILE A 61 5.48 30.13 -7.49
N VAL A 62 5.70 30.56 -6.26
CA VAL A 62 5.13 31.81 -5.72
C VAL A 62 5.62 33.01 -6.52
N SER A 63 6.93 33.10 -6.78
CA SER A 63 7.54 34.22 -7.53
C SER A 63 6.99 34.33 -8.94
N HIS A 64 6.94 33.22 -9.71
CA HIS A 64 6.42 33.20 -11.07
C HIS A 64 4.93 33.60 -11.14
N ARG A 65 4.13 33.19 -10.17
CA ARG A 65 2.72 33.60 -10.09
C ARG A 65 2.55 35.06 -9.68
N LEU A 66 3.42 35.53 -8.78
CA LEU A 66 3.39 36.90 -8.26
C LEU A 66 3.73 37.92 -9.33
N ASP A 67 4.61 37.60 -10.29
CA ASP A 67 4.96 38.49 -11.40
C ASP A 67 3.76 39.05 -12.15
N ARG A 68 2.72 38.22 -12.34
CA ARG A 68 1.47 38.67 -13.01
C ARG A 68 0.67 39.64 -12.14
N VAL A 69 0.66 39.37 -10.82
CA VAL A 69 -0.02 40.22 -9.84
C VAL A 69 0.69 41.58 -9.74
N THR A 70 2.02 41.55 -9.64
CA THR A 70 2.85 42.78 -9.59
C THR A 70 2.63 43.66 -10.83
N LYS A 71 2.63 43.06 -12.03
CA LYS A 71 2.32 43.79 -13.26
C LYS A 71 0.93 44.41 -13.26
N ALA A 72 -0.06 43.70 -12.76
CA ALA A 72 -1.44 44.22 -12.64
C ALA A 72 -1.51 45.37 -11.63
N VAL A 73 -0.80 45.28 -10.50
CA VAL A 73 -0.69 46.37 -9.50
C VAL A 73 -0.02 47.62 -10.09
N GLU A 74 1.10 47.43 -10.82
CA GLU A 74 1.81 48.53 -11.50
C GLU A 74 0.91 49.21 -12.55
N GLN A 75 0.16 48.43 -13.35
CA GLN A 75 -0.77 48.93 -14.35
C GLN A 75 -1.89 49.75 -13.70
N PHE A 76 -2.43 49.26 -12.57
CA PHE A 76 -3.46 50.02 -11.83
C PHE A 76 -2.89 51.37 -11.33
N LYS A 77 -1.70 51.37 -10.72
CA LYS A 77 -1.03 52.60 -10.22
C LYS A 77 -0.76 53.60 -11.34
N SER A 78 -0.31 53.12 -12.51
CA SER A 78 -0.10 53.95 -13.70
C SER A 78 -1.44 54.54 -14.18
N SER A 79 -2.48 53.72 -14.30
CA SER A 79 -3.83 54.20 -14.73
C SER A 79 -4.44 55.17 -13.75
N SER A 80 -4.28 54.98 -12.44
CA SER A 80 -4.73 55.93 -11.38
C SER A 80 -4.03 57.29 -11.55
N THR A 81 -2.70 57.29 -11.79
CA THR A 81 -1.91 58.48 -12.02
C THR A 81 -2.38 59.24 -13.28
N ASP A 82 -2.67 58.52 -14.36
CA ASP A 82 -3.18 59.14 -15.61
C ASP A 82 -4.58 59.73 -15.42
N LEU A 83 -5.48 59.11 -14.67
CA LEU A 83 -6.81 59.66 -14.36
C LEU A 83 -6.69 60.94 -13.53
N LYS A 84 -5.81 61.01 -12.55
CA LYS A 84 -5.51 62.24 -11.83
C LYS A 84 -5.06 63.37 -12.76
N ARG A 85 -4.13 63.06 -13.65
CA ARG A 85 -3.51 64.03 -14.55
C ARG A 85 -4.48 64.50 -15.66
N LEU A 86 -5.19 63.55 -16.30
CA LEU A 86 -5.96 63.80 -17.52
C LEU A 86 -7.41 64.28 -17.22
N ALA A 87 -8.02 63.67 -16.24
CA ALA A 87 -9.42 63.92 -15.89
C ALA A 87 -9.58 64.80 -14.63
N GLN A 88 -8.47 65.18 -13.98
CA GLN A 88 -8.45 65.96 -12.70
C GLN A 88 -9.31 65.33 -11.61
N ILE A 89 -9.38 63.98 -11.58
CA ILE A 89 -10.15 63.22 -10.60
C ILE A 89 -9.28 63.04 -9.34
N GLU A 90 -9.85 63.31 -8.18
CA GLU A 90 -9.21 63.06 -6.90
C GLU A 90 -9.26 61.55 -6.60
N MET A 91 -8.10 60.89 -6.56
CA MET A 91 -7.94 59.45 -6.40
C MET A 91 -7.29 59.05 -5.07
N SER A 92 -6.98 60.02 -4.20
CA SER A 92 -6.21 59.76 -2.96
C SER A 92 -6.85 58.69 -2.07
N THR A 93 -8.16 58.76 -1.89
CA THR A 93 -8.90 57.79 -1.06
C THR A 93 -8.88 56.35 -1.67
N ILE A 94 -8.87 56.27 -3.00
CA ILE A 94 -8.81 54.98 -3.71
C ILE A 94 -7.38 54.41 -3.60
N ASP A 95 -6.38 55.24 -3.81
CA ASP A 95 -4.99 54.86 -3.71
C ASP A 95 -4.62 54.37 -2.29
N GLU A 96 -5.04 55.10 -1.24
CA GLU A 96 -4.87 54.71 0.16
C GLU A 96 -5.50 53.34 0.44
N LYS A 97 -6.75 53.13 0.05
CA LYS A 97 -7.43 51.85 0.21
C LYS A 97 -6.76 50.73 -0.57
N PHE A 98 -6.24 51.03 -1.77
CA PHE A 98 -5.52 50.05 -2.59
C PHE A 98 -4.20 49.60 -1.96
N GLU A 99 -3.41 50.55 -1.38
CA GLU A 99 -2.21 50.24 -0.63
C GLU A 99 -2.51 49.42 0.64
N ASP A 100 -3.59 49.74 1.36
CA ASP A 100 -4.02 49.00 2.56
C ASP A 100 -4.32 47.52 2.28
N LEU A 101 -4.71 47.17 1.06
CA LEU A 101 -4.98 45.76 0.66
C LEU A 101 -3.72 44.89 0.68
N LYS A 102 -2.52 45.46 0.59
CA LYS A 102 -1.25 44.74 0.55
C LYS A 102 -1.28 43.56 -0.43
N ILE A 103 -1.81 43.79 -1.64
CA ILE A 103 -2.20 42.78 -2.63
C ILE A 103 -1.07 41.80 -2.88
N GLU A 104 0.17 42.25 -3.10
CA GLU A 104 1.32 41.38 -3.39
C GLU A 104 1.65 40.46 -2.20
N THR A 105 1.61 41.01 -0.97
CA THR A 105 1.85 40.17 0.23
C THR A 105 0.75 39.14 0.42
N SER A 106 -0.52 39.57 0.24
CA SER A 106 -1.67 38.69 0.37
C SER A 106 -1.63 37.57 -0.68
N ALA A 107 -1.31 37.92 -1.94
CA ALA A 107 -1.18 36.97 -3.03
C ALA A 107 -0.04 36.00 -2.82
N SER A 108 1.13 36.48 -2.34
CA SER A 108 2.28 35.65 -2.02
C SER A 108 1.93 34.58 -0.97
N ASN A 109 1.30 35.02 0.15
CA ASN A 109 0.86 34.09 1.20
C ASN A 109 -0.16 33.09 0.70
N TYR A 110 -1.12 33.52 -0.11
CA TYR A 110 -2.14 32.65 -0.70
C TYR A 110 -1.53 31.60 -1.62
N PHE A 111 -0.59 31.97 -2.49
CA PHE A 111 0.08 31.04 -3.39
C PHE A 111 0.95 30.03 -2.63
N TYR A 112 1.68 30.47 -1.62
CA TYR A 112 2.45 29.58 -0.76
C TYR A 112 1.55 28.58 -0.01
N GLN A 113 0.42 29.06 0.52
CA GLN A 113 -0.54 28.19 1.18
C GLN A 113 -1.10 27.13 0.23
N GLN A 114 -1.42 27.49 -1.03
CA GLN A 114 -1.89 26.52 -2.03
C GLN A 114 -0.85 25.39 -2.28
N VAL A 115 0.43 25.72 -2.39
CA VAL A 115 1.50 24.74 -2.55
C VAL A 115 1.60 23.84 -1.30
N SER A 116 1.55 24.44 -0.12
CA SER A 116 1.59 23.72 1.15
C SER A 116 0.41 22.77 1.32
N ASP A 117 -0.80 23.23 1.01
CA ASP A 117 -2.00 22.40 1.11
C ASP A 117 -2.00 21.27 0.07
N TYR A 118 -1.50 21.54 -1.13
CA TYR A 118 -1.34 20.49 -2.13
C TYR A 118 -0.33 19.42 -1.70
N ALA A 119 0.81 19.82 -1.13
CA ALA A 119 1.77 18.87 -0.58
C ALA A 119 1.13 17.98 0.51
N LYS A 120 0.35 18.58 1.42
CA LYS A 120 -0.38 17.83 2.46
C LYS A 120 -1.44 16.88 1.87
N ASN A 121 -2.16 17.30 0.83
CA ASN A 121 -3.13 16.44 0.14
C ASN A 121 -2.46 15.23 -0.51
N CYS A 122 -1.17 15.35 -0.86
CA CYS A 122 -0.33 14.24 -1.32
C CYS A 122 0.49 13.61 -0.18
N GLN A 123 0.02 13.64 1.07
CA GLN A 123 0.64 13.05 2.26
C GLN A 123 2.06 13.56 2.54
N GLY A 124 2.42 14.72 2.02
CA GLY A 124 3.78 15.24 2.02
C GLY A 124 3.97 16.57 2.70
N SER A 125 5.12 17.20 2.42
CA SER A 125 5.53 18.45 3.06
C SER A 125 6.48 19.28 2.20
N ILE A 126 6.75 20.51 2.68
CA ILE A 126 7.77 21.39 2.11
C ILE A 126 9.02 21.33 2.99
N LEU A 127 10.14 20.88 2.43
CA LEU A 127 11.42 20.82 3.11
C LEU A 127 12.06 22.21 3.23
N PRO A 128 12.64 22.56 4.38
CA PRO A 128 13.42 23.79 4.54
C PRO A 128 14.67 23.76 3.66
N ILE A 129 15.29 24.95 3.47
CA ILE A 129 16.61 25.05 2.84
C ILE A 129 17.64 24.77 3.94
N ASP A 130 17.93 23.49 4.14
CA ASP A 130 18.86 22.99 5.13
C ASP A 130 19.54 21.72 4.60
N GLY A 131 20.71 21.37 5.11
CA GLY A 131 21.45 20.16 4.73
C GLY A 131 22.90 20.23 5.18
N GLU A 132 23.46 19.07 5.51
CA GLU A 132 24.86 18.97 5.91
C GLU A 132 25.77 19.35 4.73
N LEU A 133 26.67 20.32 4.97
CA LEU A 133 27.60 20.83 3.96
C LEU A 133 26.92 21.29 2.65
N LEU A 134 25.62 21.65 2.70
CA LEU A 134 24.85 22.04 1.51
C LEU A 134 25.58 23.08 0.66
N THR A 135 26.09 24.14 1.31
CA THR A 135 26.82 25.23 0.62
C THR A 135 28.12 24.73 -0.06
N GLU A 136 28.89 23.88 0.62
CA GLU A 136 30.13 23.32 0.08
C GLU A 136 29.85 22.41 -1.12
N ARG A 137 28.86 21.52 -1.00
CA ARG A 137 28.42 20.63 -2.10
C ARG A 137 27.91 21.41 -3.29
N LEU A 138 27.11 22.45 -3.06
CA LEU A 138 26.58 23.32 -4.09
C LEU A 138 27.71 24.02 -4.90
N PHE A 139 28.69 24.60 -4.20
CA PHE A 139 29.84 25.22 -4.86
C PHE A 139 30.76 24.21 -5.56
N ARG A 140 30.88 22.98 -5.03
CA ARG A 140 31.60 21.92 -5.73
C ARG A 140 30.93 21.60 -7.06
N LEU A 141 29.62 21.36 -7.10
CA LEU A 141 28.88 21.13 -8.35
C LEU A 141 29.09 22.28 -9.34
N TYR A 142 29.05 23.53 -8.86
CA TYR A 142 29.25 24.72 -9.67
C TYR A 142 30.65 24.80 -10.28
N PHE A 143 31.71 24.63 -9.49
CA PHE A 143 33.08 24.75 -9.97
C PHE A 143 33.47 23.58 -10.87
N GLU A 144 33.05 22.39 -10.57
CA GLU A 144 33.32 21.18 -11.35
C GLU A 144 32.41 21.05 -12.57
N SER A 145 31.42 21.95 -12.72
CA SER A 145 30.40 21.90 -13.78
C SER A 145 29.66 20.55 -13.83
N LEU A 146 29.37 19.99 -12.66
CA LEU A 146 28.57 18.78 -12.53
C LEU A 146 27.07 19.11 -12.60
N PRO A 147 26.23 18.18 -13.03
CA PRO A 147 24.78 18.41 -13.06
C PRO A 147 24.24 18.92 -11.73
N PRO A 148 23.25 19.82 -11.75
CA PRO A 148 22.54 20.33 -12.92
C PRO A 148 23.28 21.43 -13.70
N PHE A 149 24.46 21.88 -13.24
CA PHE A 149 25.21 22.95 -13.87
C PHE A 149 25.75 22.54 -15.26
N ALA A 150 25.25 23.22 -16.30
CA ALA A 150 25.73 23.01 -17.66
C ALA A 150 27.05 23.76 -17.92
N TYR A 151 27.84 23.24 -18.86
CA TYR A 151 29.12 23.86 -19.29
C TYR A 151 28.96 25.25 -19.90
N ARG A 152 27.75 25.69 -20.27
CA ARG A 152 27.51 26.92 -21.04
C ARG A 152 26.48 27.85 -20.42
N LYS A 153 26.91 29.09 -20.20
CA LYS A 153 26.22 30.40 -20.10
C LYS A 153 25.19 30.72 -19.02
N ALA A 154 24.49 29.80 -18.38
CA ALA A 154 23.41 30.17 -17.44
C ALA A 154 23.60 29.63 -16.02
N LYS A 155 24.82 29.29 -15.64
CA LYS A 155 25.12 28.68 -14.32
C LYS A 155 24.43 29.36 -13.11
N LYS A 156 24.15 30.66 -13.17
CA LYS A 156 23.47 31.36 -12.10
C LYS A 156 21.99 30.98 -11.94
N ALA A 157 21.33 30.63 -13.05
CA ALA A 157 19.94 30.21 -13.05
C ALA A 157 19.74 28.80 -12.49
N GLU A 158 20.80 27.98 -12.49
CA GLU A 158 20.79 26.58 -12.07
C GLU A 158 21.06 26.39 -10.54
N PHE A 159 21.38 27.48 -9.80
CA PHE A 159 21.60 27.38 -8.34
C PHE A 159 20.34 26.94 -7.57
N PRO A 160 19.13 27.43 -7.87
CA PRO A 160 17.91 26.94 -7.25
C PRO A 160 17.71 25.44 -7.50
N ASP A 161 17.86 24.99 -8.73
CA ASP A 161 17.74 23.57 -9.11
C ASP A 161 18.74 22.70 -8.35
N ALA A 162 20.02 23.06 -8.36
CA ALA A 162 21.05 22.36 -7.64
C ALA A 162 20.77 22.29 -6.14
N THR A 163 20.27 23.38 -5.55
CA THR A 163 19.89 23.42 -4.13
C THR A 163 18.73 22.47 -3.84
N SER A 164 17.69 22.50 -4.70
CA SER A 164 16.52 21.62 -4.58
C SER A 164 16.89 20.16 -4.65
N LEU A 165 17.70 19.79 -5.64
CA LEU A 165 18.14 18.40 -5.86
C LEU A 165 19.01 17.89 -4.71
N LEU A 166 19.92 18.71 -4.17
CA LEU A 166 20.74 18.34 -3.01
C LEU A 166 19.90 18.11 -1.75
N ILE A 167 18.88 18.96 -1.49
CA ILE A 167 17.95 18.80 -0.38
C ILE A 167 17.14 17.52 -0.51
N LEU A 168 16.63 17.21 -1.71
CA LEU A 168 15.88 15.99 -1.97
C LEU A 168 16.76 14.74 -1.85
N GLU A 169 18.00 14.81 -2.30
CA GLU A 169 18.97 13.73 -2.13
C GLU A 169 19.30 13.47 -0.67
N ASP A 170 19.48 14.54 0.15
CA ASP A 170 19.71 14.42 1.58
C ASP A 170 18.48 13.83 2.29
N PHE A 171 17.29 14.29 1.95
CA PHE A 171 16.04 13.68 2.46
C PHE A 171 15.96 12.19 2.18
N ALA A 172 16.31 11.76 0.96
CA ALA A 172 16.34 10.36 0.59
C ALA A 172 17.35 9.55 1.43
N LYS A 173 18.55 10.09 1.63
CA LYS A 173 19.60 9.46 2.46
C LYS A 173 19.20 9.33 3.91
N ASP A 174 18.69 10.41 4.49
CA ASP A 174 18.32 10.47 5.92
C ASP A 174 17.17 9.51 6.26
N ASN A 175 16.28 9.25 5.29
CA ASN A 175 15.16 8.32 5.42
C ASN A 175 15.45 6.92 4.85
N SER A 176 16.69 6.65 4.38
CA SER A 176 17.08 5.37 3.78
C SER A 176 16.15 4.92 2.66
N THR A 177 15.76 5.85 1.79
CA THR A 177 14.82 5.63 0.68
C THR A 177 15.33 6.26 -0.62
N MET A 178 14.56 6.11 -1.69
CA MET A 178 14.75 6.80 -2.95
C MET A 178 13.53 7.67 -3.29
N GLY A 179 13.72 8.62 -4.22
CA GLY A 179 12.65 9.48 -4.70
C GLY A 179 12.57 9.56 -6.22
N VAL A 180 11.40 9.99 -6.73
CA VAL A 180 11.18 10.30 -8.14
C VAL A 180 10.96 11.79 -8.29
N VAL A 181 11.79 12.47 -9.06
CA VAL A 181 11.58 13.88 -9.40
C VAL A 181 10.96 13.99 -10.80
N ALA A 182 9.93 14.82 -10.93
CA ALA A 182 9.32 15.12 -12.23
C ALA A 182 9.81 16.49 -12.71
N SER A 183 10.59 16.51 -13.79
CA SER A 183 11.12 17.73 -14.42
C SER A 183 11.39 17.49 -15.91
N ALA A 184 11.03 18.44 -16.75
CA ALA A 184 11.42 18.45 -18.16
C ALA A 184 12.87 18.94 -18.38
N ASP A 185 13.51 19.51 -17.35
CA ASP A 185 14.87 20.02 -17.40
C ASP A 185 15.91 18.90 -17.51
N GLU A 186 16.86 19.07 -18.43
CA GLU A 186 17.94 18.10 -18.67
C GLU A 186 18.93 18.04 -17.50
N GLY A 187 19.11 19.12 -16.75
CA GLY A 187 19.98 19.18 -15.59
C GLY A 187 19.48 18.29 -14.44
N TRP A 188 18.16 18.29 -14.18
CA TRP A 188 17.52 17.41 -13.22
C TRP A 188 17.70 15.93 -13.60
N SER A 189 17.46 15.62 -14.88
CA SER A 189 17.64 14.24 -15.38
C SER A 189 19.08 13.76 -15.21
N LYS A 190 20.07 14.58 -15.63
CA LYS A 190 21.48 14.24 -15.49
C LYS A 190 21.93 14.12 -14.04
N PHE A 191 21.39 14.92 -13.13
CA PHE A 191 21.67 14.81 -11.71
C PHE A 191 21.13 13.48 -11.18
N ALA A 192 19.88 13.14 -11.49
CA ALA A 192 19.26 11.87 -11.08
C ALA A 192 20.01 10.65 -11.63
N ASP A 193 20.49 10.70 -12.87
CA ASP A 193 21.30 9.63 -13.47
C ASP A 193 22.62 9.37 -12.71
N ASN A 194 23.15 10.38 -12.02
CA ASN A 194 24.35 10.28 -11.20
C ASN A 194 24.09 10.09 -9.71
N SER A 195 22.83 10.18 -9.28
CA SER A 195 22.42 9.96 -7.88
C SER A 195 22.02 8.52 -7.64
N ASP A 196 22.42 7.95 -6.51
CA ASP A 196 21.95 6.64 -6.07
C ASP A 196 20.54 6.71 -5.47
N HIS A 197 20.03 7.92 -5.18
CA HIS A 197 18.82 8.12 -4.40
C HIS A 197 17.65 8.74 -5.17
N LEU A 198 17.88 9.29 -6.36
CA LEU A 198 16.86 9.97 -7.14
C LEU A 198 16.67 9.34 -8.52
N TYR A 199 15.43 9.19 -8.95
CA TYR A 199 14.98 8.93 -10.31
C TYR A 199 14.41 10.21 -10.92
N CYS A 200 14.37 10.33 -12.25
CA CYS A 200 13.76 11.47 -12.92
C CYS A 200 12.81 11.01 -14.03
N VAL A 201 11.59 11.54 -14.00
CA VAL A 201 10.59 11.43 -15.06
C VAL A 201 10.35 12.81 -15.69
N ARG A 202 9.85 12.84 -16.93
CA ARG A 202 9.76 14.08 -17.71
C ARG A 202 8.49 14.88 -17.47
N SER A 203 7.43 14.26 -16.95
CA SER A 203 6.12 14.90 -16.82
C SER A 203 5.28 14.29 -15.70
N ILE A 204 4.15 14.95 -15.38
CA ILE A 204 3.14 14.43 -14.45
C ILE A 204 2.52 13.14 -15.01
N GLU A 205 2.34 13.05 -16.33
CA GLU A 205 1.74 11.89 -16.98
C GLU A 205 2.63 10.65 -16.85
N GLU A 206 3.97 10.81 -16.99
CA GLU A 206 4.91 9.72 -16.73
C GLU A 206 4.88 9.29 -15.27
N LEU A 207 4.82 10.25 -14.33
CA LEU A 207 4.69 9.97 -12.90
C LEU A 207 3.39 9.23 -12.59
N ALA A 208 2.26 9.69 -13.14
CA ALA A 208 0.96 9.03 -12.99
C ALA A 208 0.97 7.60 -13.56
N THR A 209 1.69 7.39 -14.67
CA THR A 209 1.87 6.05 -15.25
C THR A 209 2.59 5.10 -14.29
N LEU A 210 3.62 5.57 -13.57
CA LEU A 210 4.29 4.77 -12.54
C LEU A 210 3.34 4.41 -11.39
N PHE A 211 2.50 5.35 -10.94
CA PHE A 211 1.53 5.10 -9.87
C PHE A 211 0.47 4.06 -10.28
N VAL A 212 -0.05 4.18 -11.50
CA VAL A 212 -1.00 3.18 -12.05
C VAL A 212 -0.34 1.82 -12.21
N ALA A 213 0.93 1.77 -12.63
CA ALA A 213 1.67 0.52 -12.74
C ALA A 213 1.86 -0.16 -11.38
N THR A 214 2.00 0.60 -10.30
CA THR A 214 2.11 0.07 -8.93
C THR A 214 0.82 -0.62 -8.48
N ASP A 215 -0.35 -0.03 -8.76
CA ASP A 215 -1.64 -0.66 -8.49
C ASP A 215 -1.88 -1.92 -9.35
N ALA A 216 -1.46 -1.89 -10.61
CA ALA A 216 -1.53 -3.06 -11.48
C ALA A 216 -0.60 -4.19 -11.03
N TYR A 217 0.59 -3.86 -10.52
CA TYR A 217 1.53 -4.83 -9.95
C TYR A 217 0.91 -5.57 -8.75
N SER A 218 0.35 -4.84 -7.79
CA SER A 218 -0.28 -5.47 -6.61
C SER A 218 -1.41 -6.42 -6.99
N LYS A 219 -2.27 -6.02 -7.92
CA LYS A 219 -3.37 -6.87 -8.42
C LYS A 219 -2.88 -8.11 -9.17
N GLU A 220 -1.79 -8.00 -9.91
CA GLU A 220 -1.20 -9.16 -10.60
C GLU A 220 -0.61 -10.16 -9.60
N ILE A 221 0.06 -9.68 -8.54
CA ILE A 221 0.56 -10.56 -7.46
C ILE A 221 -0.60 -11.24 -6.75
N GLU A 222 -1.63 -10.49 -6.34
CA GLU A 222 -2.83 -11.04 -5.72
C GLU A 222 -3.46 -12.16 -6.58
N LYS A 223 -3.66 -11.91 -7.87
CA LYS A 223 -4.19 -12.87 -8.82
C LYS A 223 -3.32 -14.14 -8.90
N ARG A 224 -2.00 -14.00 -8.97
CA ARG A 224 -1.07 -15.14 -9.02
C ARG A 224 -1.13 -16.00 -7.77
N ILE A 225 -1.27 -15.38 -6.61
CA ILE A 225 -1.44 -16.10 -5.33
C ILE A 225 -2.75 -16.88 -5.36
N LEU A 226 -3.87 -16.27 -5.77
CA LEU A 226 -5.17 -16.95 -5.91
C LEU A 226 -5.13 -18.11 -6.90
N GLU A 227 -4.45 -17.94 -8.05
CA GLU A 227 -4.24 -19.03 -9.01
C GLU A 227 -3.41 -20.17 -8.42
N ALA A 228 -2.40 -19.86 -7.61
CA ALA A 228 -1.59 -20.89 -6.94
C ALA A 228 -2.39 -21.65 -5.88
N VAL A 229 -3.27 -20.98 -5.13
CA VAL A 229 -4.17 -21.63 -4.15
C VAL A 229 -5.15 -22.57 -4.85
N GLN A 230 -5.65 -22.22 -6.03
CA GLN A 230 -6.62 -23.03 -6.77
C GLN A 230 -6.00 -24.24 -7.50
N LYS A 231 -4.68 -24.22 -7.71
CA LYS A 231 -3.99 -25.27 -8.46
C LYS A 231 -3.61 -26.46 -7.56
N ASP A 232 -4.19 -27.62 -7.78
CA ASP A 232 -3.99 -28.82 -6.96
C ASP A 232 -2.52 -29.25 -6.79
N SER A 233 -1.66 -28.97 -7.79
CA SER A 233 -0.22 -29.31 -7.74
C SER A 233 0.66 -28.18 -7.24
N SER A 234 0.12 -27.25 -6.49
CA SER A 234 0.84 -26.11 -5.94
C SER A 234 1.41 -26.42 -4.53
N PRO A 235 2.58 -25.94 -4.18
CA PRO A 235 3.11 -26.05 -2.80
C PRO A 235 2.13 -25.54 -1.74
N LEU A 236 1.37 -24.50 -2.04
CA LEU A 236 0.33 -23.99 -1.13
C LEU A 236 -0.75 -25.04 -0.82
N ARG A 237 -1.12 -25.86 -1.82
CA ARG A 237 -2.10 -26.94 -1.60
C ARG A 237 -1.51 -28.11 -0.81
N ASP A 238 -0.24 -28.43 -1.02
CA ASP A 238 0.44 -29.48 -0.25
C ASP A 238 0.56 -29.06 1.22
N GLU A 239 1.01 -27.83 1.48
CA GLU A 239 1.09 -27.27 2.84
C GLU A 239 -0.30 -27.16 3.51
N LEU A 240 -1.35 -26.75 2.78
CA LEU A 240 -2.73 -26.73 3.28
C LEU A 240 -3.17 -28.13 3.68
N HIS A 241 -2.93 -29.13 2.84
CA HIS A 241 -3.31 -30.52 3.12
C HIS A 241 -2.63 -30.99 4.41
N ASP A 242 -1.33 -30.81 4.53
CA ASP A 242 -0.57 -31.26 5.70
C ASP A 242 -1.03 -30.54 6.99
N ALA A 243 -1.32 -29.22 6.90
CA ALA A 243 -1.84 -28.47 8.02
C ALA A 243 -3.24 -28.93 8.44
N LEU A 244 -4.13 -29.23 7.50
CA LEU A 244 -5.47 -29.75 7.79
C LEU A 244 -5.41 -31.17 8.38
N VAL A 245 -4.54 -32.05 7.86
CA VAL A 245 -4.30 -33.39 8.44
C VAL A 245 -3.86 -33.26 9.90
N TYR A 246 -2.90 -32.38 10.17
CA TYR A 246 -2.43 -32.12 11.53
C TYR A 246 -3.55 -31.55 12.41
N HIS A 247 -4.29 -30.55 11.92
CA HIS A 247 -5.37 -29.91 12.63
C HIS A 247 -6.46 -30.92 13.03
N VAL A 248 -6.98 -31.72 12.08
CA VAL A 248 -8.00 -32.73 12.32
C VAL A 248 -7.53 -33.72 13.38
N LYS A 249 -6.27 -34.16 13.30
CA LYS A 249 -5.72 -35.16 14.23
C LYS A 249 -5.55 -34.67 15.66
N TYR A 250 -5.29 -33.36 15.85
CA TYR A 250 -4.95 -32.80 17.17
C TYR A 250 -6.01 -31.84 17.71
N SER A 251 -7.14 -31.68 17.03
CA SER A 251 -8.30 -30.95 17.55
C SER A 251 -9.02 -31.76 18.62
N ASP A 252 -9.74 -31.05 19.50
CA ASP A 252 -10.59 -31.68 20.50
C ASP A 252 -11.93 -32.08 19.86
N TRP A 253 -12.30 -33.35 19.97
CA TRP A 253 -13.53 -33.87 19.43
C TRP A 253 -14.47 -34.32 20.51
N SER A 254 -15.77 -34.03 20.34
CA SER A 254 -16.86 -34.52 21.18
C SER A 254 -17.94 -35.22 20.35
N ALA A 255 -18.59 -36.21 20.93
CA ALA A 255 -19.65 -36.99 20.29
C ALA A 255 -20.88 -37.03 21.20
N THR A 256 -21.56 -35.88 21.37
CA THR A 256 -22.66 -35.71 22.32
C THR A 256 -24.01 -36.11 21.73
N ASP A 257 -24.20 -35.96 20.41
CA ASP A 257 -25.46 -36.23 19.69
C ASP A 257 -25.46 -37.63 19.01
N VAL A 258 -24.95 -38.64 19.73
CA VAL A 258 -25.01 -40.05 19.29
C VAL A 258 -26.22 -40.73 19.89
N THR A 259 -27.09 -41.33 19.06
CA THR A 259 -28.31 -41.98 19.48
C THR A 259 -28.39 -43.40 18.95
N SER A 260 -29.25 -44.25 19.57
CA SER A 260 -29.55 -45.60 19.09
C SER A 260 -31.05 -45.89 19.20
N GLY A 261 -31.57 -46.61 18.24
CA GLY A 261 -32.98 -47.08 18.29
C GLY A 261 -33.18 -48.27 19.21
N SER A 262 -32.13 -49.04 19.52
CA SER A 262 -32.18 -50.27 20.34
C SER A 262 -31.62 -50.10 21.74
N ALA A 263 -30.90 -49.03 22.06
CA ALA A 263 -30.36 -48.71 23.36
C ALA A 263 -31.14 -47.57 24.03
N THR A 264 -31.22 -47.57 25.36
CA THR A 264 -31.86 -46.48 26.13
C THR A 264 -30.93 -45.31 26.37
N ARG A 265 -29.61 -45.57 26.36
CA ARG A 265 -28.55 -44.56 26.48
C ARG A 265 -27.32 -45.06 25.71
N VAL A 266 -26.61 -44.10 25.07
CA VAL A 266 -25.36 -44.31 24.37
C VAL A 266 -24.33 -43.37 24.98
N GLU A 267 -23.14 -43.89 25.24
CA GLU A 267 -21.93 -43.10 25.53
C GLU A 267 -20.98 -43.30 24.39
N ALA A 268 -20.43 -42.16 23.86
CA ALA A 268 -19.52 -42.20 22.72
C ALA A 268 -18.33 -41.28 22.96
N GLU A 269 -17.14 -41.77 22.65
CA GLU A 269 -15.90 -41.00 22.68
C GLU A 269 -15.19 -41.13 21.36
N VAL A 270 -14.63 -40.01 20.84
CA VAL A 270 -13.83 -40.03 19.61
C VAL A 270 -12.41 -40.42 19.97
N TYR A 271 -11.93 -41.56 19.46
CA TYR A 271 -10.57 -42.00 19.75
C TYR A 271 -9.60 -41.76 18.58
N GLU A 272 -10.12 -41.60 17.35
CA GLU A 272 -9.32 -41.30 16.14
C GLU A 272 -10.11 -40.40 15.21
N SER A 273 -9.43 -39.43 14.59
CA SER A 273 -9.98 -38.55 13.57
C SER A 273 -9.04 -38.49 12.37
N LYS A 274 -9.62 -38.48 11.15
CA LYS A 274 -8.87 -38.54 9.90
C LYS A 274 -9.50 -37.63 8.87
N LEU A 275 -8.71 -36.79 8.22
CA LEU A 275 -9.13 -36.00 7.05
C LEU A 275 -9.35 -36.95 5.85
N THR A 276 -10.52 -36.87 5.23
CA THR A 276 -10.86 -37.65 4.02
C THR A 276 -10.77 -36.81 2.77
N SER A 277 -11.32 -35.60 2.80
CA SER A 277 -11.24 -34.62 1.73
C SER A 277 -11.48 -33.21 2.25
N TYR A 278 -11.24 -32.18 1.41
CA TYR A 278 -11.58 -30.81 1.74
C TYR A 278 -11.86 -29.99 0.47
N GLU A 279 -12.67 -28.95 0.63
CA GLU A 279 -12.96 -27.95 -0.39
C GLU A 279 -12.62 -26.55 0.14
N ILE A 280 -12.08 -25.67 -0.72
CA ILE A 280 -11.86 -24.27 -0.40
C ILE A 280 -13.11 -23.50 -0.83
N ASP A 281 -13.86 -22.97 0.14
CA ASP A 281 -15.10 -22.26 -0.12
C ASP A 281 -14.83 -20.83 -0.56
N THR A 282 -13.91 -20.14 0.14
CA THR A 282 -13.49 -18.78 -0.17
C THR A 282 -11.99 -18.61 0.01
N ALA A 283 -11.41 -17.72 -0.77
CA ALA A 283 -10.03 -17.30 -0.67
C ALA A 283 -9.94 -15.78 -0.85
N GLU A 284 -9.30 -15.12 0.09
CA GLU A 284 -9.02 -13.70 0.08
C GLU A 284 -7.52 -13.46 0.23
N VAL A 285 -6.98 -12.46 -0.46
CA VAL A 285 -5.56 -12.11 -0.42
C VAL A 285 -5.41 -10.63 -0.12
N TRP A 286 -4.51 -10.29 0.78
CA TRP A 286 -4.14 -8.91 1.07
C TRP A 286 -2.65 -8.79 1.38
N ALA A 287 -2.10 -7.60 1.14
CA ALA A 287 -0.70 -7.33 1.44
C ALA A 287 -0.47 -7.23 2.96
N GLY A 288 0.65 -7.73 3.43
CA GLY A 288 1.13 -7.48 4.78
C GLY A 288 1.49 -6.01 5.01
N GLU A 289 1.63 -5.61 6.26
CA GLU A 289 2.02 -4.23 6.62
C GLU A 289 3.38 -3.83 6.04
N ASP A 290 4.29 -4.77 5.88
CA ASP A 290 5.62 -4.59 5.31
C ASP A 290 5.62 -4.44 3.78
N LYS A 291 4.46 -4.62 3.12
CA LYS A 291 4.29 -4.62 1.65
C LYS A 291 5.17 -5.64 0.89
N LYS A 292 5.92 -6.48 1.61
CA LYS A 292 6.79 -7.53 1.06
C LYS A 292 6.25 -8.93 1.29
N SER A 293 5.32 -9.05 2.24
CA SER A 293 4.58 -10.27 2.51
C SER A 293 3.11 -10.15 2.10
N TRP A 294 2.48 -11.29 1.89
CA TRP A 294 1.07 -11.41 1.52
C TRP A 294 0.38 -12.35 2.49
N VAL A 295 -0.81 -12.02 2.88
CA VAL A 295 -1.64 -12.86 3.73
C VAL A 295 -2.79 -13.41 2.90
N ILE A 296 -3.05 -14.69 3.03
CA ILE A 296 -4.15 -15.41 2.37
C ILE A 296 -5.05 -15.96 3.47
N GLY A 297 -6.32 -15.58 3.46
CA GLY A 297 -7.35 -16.18 4.31
C GLY A 297 -8.18 -17.16 3.49
N LEU A 298 -8.31 -18.38 3.96
CA LEU A 298 -9.12 -19.43 3.35
C LEU A 298 -10.20 -19.87 4.32
N ASN A 299 -11.44 -19.99 3.84
CA ASN A 299 -12.44 -20.81 4.49
C ASN A 299 -12.50 -22.15 3.79
N VAL A 300 -12.41 -23.21 4.58
CA VAL A 300 -12.27 -24.59 4.07
C VAL A 300 -13.32 -25.45 4.76
N THR A 301 -14.12 -26.16 3.98
CA THR A 301 -14.97 -27.26 4.46
C THR A 301 -14.17 -28.56 4.37
N ALA A 302 -13.85 -29.14 5.52
CA ALA A 302 -13.13 -30.40 5.62
C ALA A 302 -14.09 -31.55 5.97
N GLN A 303 -14.01 -32.64 5.22
CA GLN A 303 -14.69 -33.90 5.52
C GLN A 303 -13.75 -34.76 6.36
N VAL A 304 -14.25 -35.25 7.48
CA VAL A 304 -13.48 -36.04 8.42
C VAL A 304 -14.17 -37.37 8.73
N GLU A 305 -13.39 -38.42 8.82
CA GLU A 305 -13.83 -39.69 9.36
C GLU A 305 -13.42 -39.78 10.82
N LEU A 306 -14.41 -39.91 11.70
CA LEU A 306 -14.24 -40.06 13.14
C LEU A 306 -14.49 -41.52 13.50
N HIS A 307 -13.61 -42.09 14.31
CA HIS A 307 -13.81 -43.41 14.86
C HIS A 307 -14.30 -43.23 16.30
N LEU A 308 -15.56 -43.62 16.53
CA LEU A 308 -16.22 -43.53 17.85
C LEU A 308 -16.08 -44.86 18.58
N ASP A 309 -15.61 -44.82 19.82
CA ASP A 309 -15.80 -45.90 20.79
C ASP A 309 -17.15 -45.69 21.45
N VAL A 310 -18.09 -46.59 21.21
CA VAL A 310 -19.51 -46.43 21.57
C VAL A 310 -19.90 -47.54 22.52
N GLU A 311 -20.42 -47.16 23.70
CA GLU A 311 -20.99 -48.08 24.69
C GLU A 311 -22.50 -47.94 24.72
N PHE A 312 -23.23 -49.07 24.62
CA PHE A 312 -24.68 -49.13 24.56
C PHE A 312 -25.24 -49.60 25.90
N PHE A 313 -26.28 -48.95 26.37
CA PHE A 313 -26.97 -49.27 27.62
C PHE A 313 -28.47 -49.51 27.42
N ALA A 314 -29.03 -50.50 28.11
CA ALA A 314 -30.45 -50.73 28.18
C ALA A 314 -30.94 -50.67 29.66
N TRP A 315 -32.16 -50.23 29.81
CA TRP A 315 -32.80 -50.24 31.14
C TRP A 315 -33.40 -51.62 31.44
N ASP A 316 -32.87 -52.31 32.46
CA ASP A 316 -33.52 -53.50 32.99
C ASP A 316 -34.65 -53.11 33.97
N SER A 317 -35.86 -53.41 33.57
CA SER A 317 -37.06 -53.12 34.34
C SER A 317 -37.25 -54.05 35.55
N ILE A 318 -36.55 -55.21 35.60
CA ILE A 318 -36.64 -56.21 36.66
C ILE A 318 -35.75 -55.78 37.82
N ASP A 319 -34.46 -55.55 37.52
CA ASP A 319 -33.45 -55.16 38.53
C ASP A 319 -33.40 -53.64 38.74
N ARG A 320 -34.05 -52.85 37.89
CA ARG A 320 -34.15 -51.39 37.92
C ARG A 320 -32.80 -50.69 37.85
N GLU A 321 -31.95 -51.19 37.02
CA GLU A 321 -30.61 -50.63 36.74
C GLU A 321 -30.34 -50.60 35.24
N GLU A 322 -29.36 -49.79 34.84
CA GLU A 322 -28.85 -49.80 33.48
C GLU A 322 -27.85 -50.94 33.35
N ILE A 323 -28.01 -51.74 32.29
CA ILE A 323 -27.07 -52.80 31.92
C ILE A 323 -26.35 -52.42 30.63
N SER A 324 -25.06 -52.68 30.56
CA SER A 324 -24.30 -52.53 29.32
C SER A 324 -24.71 -53.63 28.33
N LEU A 325 -25.00 -53.24 27.11
CA LEU A 325 -25.28 -54.16 26.00
C LEU A 325 -24.03 -54.53 25.24
N GLY A 326 -22.88 -53.87 25.53
CA GLY A 326 -21.61 -54.02 24.86
C GLY A 326 -21.09 -52.71 24.27
N SER A 327 -19.90 -52.76 23.73
CA SER A 327 -19.27 -51.61 23.05
C SER A 327 -18.89 -52.00 21.64
N ASP A 328 -18.83 -51.00 20.77
CA ASP A 328 -18.39 -51.15 19.37
C ASP A 328 -17.60 -49.92 18.91
N VAL A 329 -16.75 -50.12 17.88
CA VAL A 329 -15.99 -49.01 17.26
C VAL A 329 -16.56 -48.73 15.91
N LEU A 330 -17.15 -47.55 15.75
CA LEU A 330 -17.92 -47.21 14.55
C LEU A 330 -17.31 -46.01 13.84
N PRO A 331 -17.06 -46.09 12.51
CA PRO A 331 -16.67 -44.92 11.72
C PRO A 331 -17.89 -44.03 11.42
N VAL A 332 -17.72 -42.74 11.59
CA VAL A 332 -18.74 -41.73 11.32
C VAL A 332 -18.12 -40.61 10.51
N GLU A 333 -18.83 -40.14 9.47
CA GLU A 333 -18.41 -38.99 8.70
C GLU A 333 -18.98 -37.70 9.33
N SER A 334 -18.18 -36.66 9.36
CA SER A 334 -18.59 -35.33 9.81
C SER A 334 -17.91 -34.26 8.97
N ASN A 335 -18.53 -33.06 8.91
CA ASN A 335 -17.97 -31.92 8.20
C ASN A 335 -17.66 -30.79 9.17
N ILE A 336 -16.53 -30.16 8.98
CA ILE A 336 -16.11 -28.99 9.78
C ILE A 336 -15.71 -27.83 8.88
N GLU A 337 -16.01 -26.62 9.33
CA GLU A 337 -15.51 -25.39 8.73
C GLU A 337 -14.24 -24.97 9.43
N VAL A 338 -13.20 -24.72 8.68
CA VAL A 338 -11.87 -24.36 9.19
C VAL A 338 -11.39 -23.08 8.50
N GLU A 339 -11.02 -22.09 9.30
CA GLU A 339 -10.38 -20.87 8.81
C GLU A 339 -8.87 -21.03 8.87
N VAL A 340 -8.19 -20.86 7.74
CA VAL A 340 -6.74 -21.07 7.57
C VAL A 340 -6.11 -19.78 7.08
N PHE A 341 -5.02 -19.35 7.72
CA PHE A 341 -4.23 -18.23 7.29
C PHE A 341 -2.85 -18.66 6.82
N PHE A 342 -2.44 -18.15 5.66
CA PHE A 342 -1.09 -18.28 5.15
C PHE A 342 -0.43 -16.92 5.13
N LYS A 343 0.85 -16.88 5.45
CA LYS A 343 1.73 -15.76 5.14
C LYS A 343 2.72 -16.21 4.08
N CYS A 344 2.74 -15.52 2.95
CA CYS A 344 3.67 -15.77 1.85
C CYS A 344 4.65 -14.62 1.73
N SER A 345 5.95 -14.93 1.66
CA SER A 345 7.04 -13.98 1.41
C SER A 345 7.83 -14.37 0.16
N GLY A 346 8.56 -13.42 -0.44
CA GLY A 346 9.29 -13.66 -1.69
C GLY A 346 8.41 -13.76 -2.93
N VAL A 347 7.18 -13.25 -2.87
CA VAL A 347 6.25 -13.24 -4.01
C VAL A 347 6.54 -12.02 -4.87
N GLU A 348 7.34 -12.20 -5.92
CA GLU A 348 7.75 -11.15 -6.86
C GLU A 348 7.20 -11.44 -8.27
N GLU A 349 7.28 -10.43 -9.15
CA GLU A 349 6.96 -10.59 -10.57
C GLU A 349 7.90 -11.64 -11.19
N GLY A 350 7.33 -12.78 -11.64
CA GLY A 350 8.08 -13.89 -12.24
C GLY A 350 8.58 -14.94 -11.26
N SER A 351 8.51 -14.76 -9.93
CA SER A 351 8.80 -15.83 -8.96
C SER A 351 7.80 -16.97 -9.11
N ARG A 352 8.20 -18.21 -8.85
CA ARG A 352 7.30 -19.37 -8.91
C ARG A 352 6.81 -19.71 -7.50
N PRO A 353 5.62 -20.31 -7.35
CA PRO A 353 5.12 -20.73 -6.03
C PRO A 353 6.09 -21.63 -5.25
N GLU A 354 6.94 -22.39 -5.94
CA GLU A 354 7.98 -23.24 -5.34
C GLU A 354 9.14 -22.44 -4.70
N ASP A 355 9.28 -21.16 -5.07
CA ASP A 355 10.31 -20.26 -4.56
C ASP A 355 9.80 -19.38 -3.40
N TRP A 356 8.50 -19.45 -3.04
CA TRP A 356 7.90 -18.65 -1.97
C TRP A 356 8.15 -19.25 -0.59
N GLU A 357 8.36 -18.39 0.39
CA GLU A 357 8.37 -18.80 1.80
C GLU A 357 6.93 -18.77 2.31
N ILE A 358 6.44 -19.91 2.81
CA ILE A 358 5.06 -20.10 3.25
C ILE A 358 5.07 -20.41 4.74
N GLU A 359 4.32 -19.62 5.51
CA GLU A 359 4.02 -19.87 6.92
C GLU A 359 2.52 -20.06 7.06
N ILE A 360 2.08 -21.11 7.77
CA ILE A 360 0.66 -21.38 8.01
C ILE A 360 0.34 -21.12 9.47
N GLU A 361 -0.75 -20.41 9.68
CA GLU A 361 -1.38 -20.25 10.99
C GLU A 361 -2.77 -20.89 10.98
N LEU A 362 -2.94 -21.90 11.82
CA LEU A 362 -4.17 -22.63 12.01
C LEU A 362 -4.40 -22.81 13.50
N ALA A 363 -5.46 -22.23 14.02
CA ALA A 363 -5.82 -22.38 15.44
C ALA A 363 -6.32 -23.81 15.71
N THR A 364 -5.97 -24.37 16.87
CA THR A 364 -6.55 -25.65 17.33
C THR A 364 -8.05 -25.48 17.48
N GLY A 365 -8.83 -26.43 16.92
CA GLY A 365 -10.28 -26.45 16.97
C GLY A 365 -10.84 -27.31 18.09
N SER A 366 -12.10 -27.06 18.43
CA SER A 366 -12.94 -27.95 19.23
C SER A 366 -14.21 -28.17 18.43
N TYR A 367 -14.50 -29.41 18.10
CA TYR A 367 -15.56 -29.79 17.18
C TYR A 367 -16.47 -30.82 17.80
N GLU A 368 -17.72 -30.81 17.39
CA GLU A 368 -18.72 -31.79 17.73
C GLU A 368 -19.02 -32.64 16.50
N CYS A 369 -19.10 -33.95 16.69
CA CYS A 369 -19.53 -34.89 15.66
C CYS A 369 -20.93 -34.54 15.18
N ASP A 370 -21.19 -34.65 13.87
CA ASP A 370 -22.54 -34.50 13.34
C ASP A 370 -23.49 -35.51 14.00
N PRO A 371 -24.78 -35.17 14.24
CA PRO A 371 -25.74 -36.07 14.83
C PRO A 371 -25.84 -37.40 14.11
N VAL A 372 -25.63 -38.50 14.79
CA VAL A 372 -25.62 -39.84 14.20
C VAL A 372 -26.47 -40.82 14.99
N ASN A 373 -27.15 -41.72 14.25
CA ASN A 373 -27.84 -42.86 14.84
C ASN A 373 -27.04 -44.14 14.59
N VAL A 374 -26.63 -44.81 15.66
CA VAL A 374 -25.79 -46.00 15.63
C VAL A 374 -26.55 -47.19 16.23
N GLU A 375 -26.34 -48.35 15.68
CA GLU A 375 -26.94 -49.59 16.21
C GLU A 375 -25.86 -50.58 16.58
N PRO A 376 -25.96 -51.25 17.73
CA PRO A 376 -25.01 -52.29 18.09
C PRO A 376 -25.07 -53.47 17.18
N ASP A 377 -23.90 -53.98 16.72
CA ASP A 377 -23.88 -55.23 15.99
C ASP A 377 -23.87 -56.40 17.00
N PHE A 378 -25.04 -56.97 17.21
CA PHE A 378 -25.22 -58.09 18.16
C PHE A 378 -24.93 -59.47 17.52
N TYR A 379 -24.37 -59.46 16.29
CA TYR A 379 -24.14 -60.68 15.53
C TYR A 379 -22.64 -60.92 15.25
N ASP A 380 -21.84 -61.21 16.29
CA ASP A 380 -20.67 -62.03 16.11
C ASP A 380 -20.43 -62.96 17.33
#